data_c0d9a2f7882e78b202d8e51fd4f8d287
#
_entry.id   c0d9a2f7882e78b202d8e51fd4f8d287
#
_cell.length_a   1.000
_cell.length_b   1.000
_cell.length_c   1.000
_cell.angle_alpha   90.00
_cell.angle_beta   90.00
_cell.angle_gamma   90.00
#
_symmetry.space_group_name_H-M   'P 1'
#
loop_
_entity.id
_entity.type
_entity.pdbx_description
1 polymer ?
#
loop_
_entity_poly.entity_id
_entity_poly.type
_entity_poly.pdbx_seq_one_letter_code
_entity_poly.pdbx_strand_id
1 'polypeptide(L)'
;MVTKESIITSDRLFAALPDVYHKMDVFYSGGRSISWRGRVCRAPPQTERLIVTGHSDFPLVDELLTLYPRATWWGTNKQTPRARGIPLGITNATNESDIHPIYGDLDSMVEVAKTPRTIKNLVYMNFSVDTYPRERRPVWDMFASAPWVTVGSHVPTHDGRRTFLTDLRNHSFVLCPRGNGVDTHRLWETLYMGSIPIVKWDIAHSDWTDLPILFVSSWDEVTEDRLRAEEVRIRSSSWNLAKLDVNYWIRAIQSSTVRVFRGLPIVL
;
A
#
# COMPACT_ATOMS: atom_id res chain seq x y z
N MET A 1 8.78 -12.33 11.68
CA MET A 1 8.32 -11.56 12.88
C MET A 1 8.30 -10.09 12.46
N VAL A 2 7.20 -9.39 12.72
CA VAL A 2 7.10 -7.95 12.41
C VAL A 2 7.98 -7.18 13.39
N THR A 3 8.91 -6.38 12.88
CA THR A 3 9.74 -5.46 13.67
C THR A 3 9.50 -4.03 13.19
N LYS A 4 9.78 -3.06 14.04
CA LYS A 4 9.61 -1.65 13.69
C LYS A 4 10.43 -1.26 12.45
N GLU A 5 11.63 -1.81 12.32
CA GLU A 5 12.57 -1.53 11.22
C GLU A 5 12.12 -2.15 9.90
N SER A 6 11.38 -3.27 9.93
CA SER A 6 10.90 -3.95 8.71
C SER A 6 9.64 -3.31 8.12
N ILE A 7 8.86 -2.59 8.93
CA ILE A 7 7.58 -2.00 8.47
C ILE A 7 7.82 -0.97 7.37
N ILE A 8 7.07 -1.11 6.29
CA ILE A 8 7.11 -0.22 5.14
C ILE A 8 6.40 1.09 5.48
N THR A 9 7.11 2.19 5.36
CA THR A 9 6.56 3.54 5.25
C THR A 9 7.23 4.24 4.09
N SER A 10 6.57 5.19 3.46
CA SER A 10 7.18 5.95 2.36
C SER A 10 8.44 6.66 2.81
N ASP A 11 8.44 7.28 4.00
CA ASP A 11 9.63 7.98 4.54
C ASP A 11 10.84 7.04 4.66
N ARG A 12 10.64 5.81 5.16
CA ARG A 12 11.73 4.84 5.28
C ARG A 12 12.26 4.38 3.95
N LEU A 13 11.34 4.09 3.01
CA LEU A 13 11.73 3.68 1.67
C LEU A 13 12.57 4.77 0.99
N PHE A 14 12.08 6.02 1.02
CA PHE A 14 12.77 7.12 0.37
C PHE A 14 14.06 7.53 1.07
N ALA A 15 14.11 7.50 2.41
CA ALA A 15 15.33 7.82 3.16
C ALA A 15 16.47 6.82 2.90
N ALA A 16 16.14 5.56 2.63
CA ALA A 16 17.12 4.52 2.39
C ALA A 16 17.65 4.49 0.93
N LEU A 17 17.01 5.21 0.01
CA LEU A 17 17.47 5.31 -1.36
C LEU A 17 18.54 6.40 -1.49
N PRO A 18 19.66 6.16 -2.21
CA PRO A 18 20.67 7.17 -2.48
C PRO A 18 20.10 8.41 -3.17
N ASP A 19 20.71 9.58 -2.93
CA ASP A 19 20.28 10.85 -3.55
C ASP A 19 20.45 10.90 -5.07
N VAL A 20 21.19 9.94 -5.63
CA VAL A 20 21.32 9.76 -7.08
C VAL A 20 20.03 9.32 -7.75
N TYR A 21 19.04 8.82 -6.97
CA TYR A 21 17.73 8.48 -7.48
C TYR A 21 16.82 9.70 -7.34
N HIS A 22 16.19 10.09 -8.44
CA HIS A 22 15.19 11.12 -8.37
C HIS A 22 13.95 10.60 -7.63
N LYS A 23 13.77 11.13 -6.44
CA LYS A 23 12.60 10.91 -5.58
C LYS A 23 11.59 11.98 -5.96
N MET A 24 10.50 11.57 -6.58
CA MET A 24 9.48 12.49 -7.05
C MET A 24 8.17 12.25 -6.31
N ASP A 25 7.74 13.27 -5.58
CA ASP A 25 6.33 13.41 -5.27
C ASP A 25 5.66 13.99 -6.50
N VAL A 26 5.11 13.12 -7.37
CA VAL A 26 4.62 13.56 -8.65
C VAL A 26 3.14 13.81 -8.60
N PHE A 27 2.79 15.07 -8.78
CA PHE A 27 1.47 15.48 -9.21
C PHE A 27 1.53 15.87 -10.68
N TYR A 28 0.81 15.14 -11.52
CA TYR A 28 0.66 15.51 -12.90
C TYR A 28 -0.76 16.05 -13.16
N SER A 29 -0.85 17.29 -13.68
CA SER A 29 -2.10 17.79 -14.25
C SER A 29 -1.78 18.50 -15.54
N GLY A 30 -2.24 17.94 -16.65
CA GLY A 30 -2.26 18.58 -17.95
C GLY A 30 -0.90 19.04 -18.50
N GLY A 31 0.16 18.25 -18.33
CA GLY A 31 1.48 18.55 -18.92
C GLY A 31 2.35 19.51 -18.13
N ARG A 32 1.98 19.85 -16.92
CA ARG A 32 2.81 20.67 -16.02
C ARG A 32 3.18 19.90 -14.79
N SER A 33 4.48 19.92 -14.40
CA SER A 33 4.91 19.48 -13.08
C SER A 33 4.25 20.37 -12.04
N ILE A 34 3.46 19.78 -11.15
CA ILE A 34 2.83 20.53 -10.08
C ILE A 34 3.57 20.26 -8.79
N SER A 35 3.76 21.30 -8.03
CA SER A 35 4.33 21.23 -6.69
C SER A 35 3.39 20.53 -5.72
N TRP A 36 3.89 19.55 -5.02
CA TRP A 36 3.28 19.08 -3.79
C TRP A 36 3.71 19.99 -2.65
N ARG A 37 2.79 20.46 -1.82
CA ARG A 37 3.02 21.40 -0.70
C ARG A 37 3.80 22.66 -1.07
N GLY A 38 3.56 23.23 -2.24
CA GLY A 38 4.22 24.44 -2.66
C GLY A 38 5.71 24.29 -2.99
N ARG A 39 6.27 23.08 -2.97
CA ARG A 39 7.63 22.80 -3.45
C ARG A 39 7.58 22.48 -4.94
N VAL A 40 8.30 23.24 -5.72
CA VAL A 40 8.50 22.95 -7.15
C VAL A 40 9.42 21.73 -7.23
N CYS A 41 8.88 20.57 -7.59
CA CYS A 41 9.69 19.42 -7.94
C CYS A 41 10.47 19.79 -9.21
N ARG A 42 11.79 19.81 -9.15
CA ARG A 42 12.61 19.94 -10.35
C ARG A 42 12.39 18.68 -11.19
N ALA A 43 12.05 18.86 -12.45
CA ALA A 43 12.02 17.76 -13.38
C ALA A 43 13.38 17.04 -13.36
N PRO A 44 13.42 15.70 -13.28
CA PRO A 44 14.68 14.96 -13.34
C PRO A 44 15.40 15.28 -14.66
N PRO A 45 16.74 15.19 -14.71
CA PRO A 45 17.48 15.30 -15.96
C PRO A 45 17.01 14.27 -16.98
N GLN A 46 16.99 14.61 -18.26
CA GLN A 46 16.61 13.67 -19.34
C GLN A 46 17.55 12.45 -19.43
N THR A 47 18.68 12.51 -18.77
CA THR A 47 19.66 11.40 -18.64
C THR A 47 19.29 10.42 -17.54
N GLU A 48 18.28 10.72 -16.72
CA GLU A 48 17.91 9.85 -15.60
C GLU A 48 17.43 8.48 -16.07
N ARG A 49 17.91 7.44 -15.40
CA ARG A 49 17.65 6.04 -15.75
C ARG A 49 16.75 5.33 -14.77
N LEU A 50 16.57 5.87 -13.58
CA LEU A 50 15.73 5.32 -12.55
C LEU A 50 14.94 6.46 -11.86
N ILE A 51 13.62 6.34 -11.88
CA ILE A 51 12.73 7.29 -11.23
C ILE A 51 11.86 6.52 -10.23
N VAL A 52 11.82 7.01 -9.02
CA VAL A 52 10.97 6.45 -7.94
C VAL A 52 9.98 7.52 -7.51
N THR A 53 8.68 7.19 -7.59
CA THR A 53 7.58 8.10 -7.21
C THR A 53 6.82 7.53 -6.03
N GLY A 54 6.31 8.37 -5.15
CA GLY A 54 5.52 7.95 -3.99
C GLY A 54 4.96 9.14 -3.22
N HIS A 55 4.47 8.89 -2.01
CA HIS A 55 3.81 9.89 -1.15
C HIS A 55 2.57 10.54 -1.78
N SER A 56 1.92 9.88 -2.71
CA SER A 56 0.84 10.49 -3.47
C SER A 56 -0.29 9.49 -3.71
N ASP A 57 -1.52 9.98 -3.64
CA ASP A 57 -2.72 9.26 -4.07
C ASP A 57 -2.86 9.24 -5.61
N PHE A 58 -2.05 10.04 -6.32
CA PHE A 58 -2.13 10.14 -7.79
C PHE A 58 -1.58 8.91 -8.48
N PRO A 59 -2.22 8.48 -9.58
CA PRO A 59 -1.79 7.32 -10.32
C PRO A 59 -0.50 7.60 -11.12
N LEU A 60 0.41 6.63 -11.13
CA LEU A 60 1.54 6.61 -12.06
C LEU A 60 1.04 6.06 -13.41
N VAL A 61 0.86 6.93 -14.38
CA VAL A 61 0.25 6.66 -15.69
C VAL A 61 1.25 6.71 -16.83
N ASP A 62 0.90 6.15 -18.00
CA ASP A 62 1.77 6.10 -19.19
C ASP A 62 2.24 7.46 -19.67
N GLU A 63 1.40 8.49 -19.54
CA GLU A 63 1.74 9.85 -19.93
C GLU A 63 2.97 10.38 -19.17
N LEU A 64 3.11 10.04 -17.90
CA LEU A 64 4.31 10.39 -17.12
C LEU A 64 5.56 9.67 -17.65
N LEU A 65 5.42 8.39 -18.00
CA LEU A 65 6.53 7.60 -18.51
C LEU A 65 7.07 8.13 -19.85
N THR A 66 6.21 8.75 -20.66
CA THR A 66 6.63 9.35 -21.94
C THR A 66 7.57 10.53 -21.77
N LEU A 67 7.57 11.20 -20.62
CA LEU A 67 8.49 12.29 -20.32
C LEU A 67 9.94 11.80 -20.17
N TYR A 68 10.13 10.55 -19.74
CA TYR A 68 11.43 9.91 -19.52
C TYR A 68 11.41 8.48 -20.05
N PRO A 69 11.36 8.30 -21.38
CA PRO A 69 11.09 6.99 -22.01
C PRO A 69 12.23 5.96 -21.81
N ARG A 70 13.40 6.42 -21.37
CA ARG A 70 14.57 5.57 -21.10
C ARG A 70 14.73 5.20 -19.63
N ALA A 71 13.88 5.76 -18.76
CA ALA A 71 13.93 5.49 -17.33
C ALA A 71 13.18 4.21 -16.96
N THR A 72 13.68 3.51 -15.95
CA THR A 72 12.92 2.50 -15.20
C THR A 72 12.11 3.21 -14.14
N TRP A 73 10.81 2.96 -14.11
CA TRP A 73 9.89 3.62 -13.18
C TRP A 73 9.43 2.68 -12.08
N TRP A 74 9.48 3.18 -10.87
CA TRP A 74 8.87 2.58 -9.69
C TRP A 74 7.92 3.60 -9.04
N GLY A 75 6.74 3.17 -8.63
CA GLY A 75 5.83 4.10 -7.97
C GLY A 75 4.65 3.44 -7.27
N THR A 76 4.08 4.19 -6.32
CA THR A 76 2.78 3.84 -5.73
C THR A 76 1.66 4.08 -6.74
N ASN A 77 0.51 3.42 -6.55
CA ASN A 77 -0.70 3.64 -7.36
C ASN A 77 -0.46 3.55 -8.88
N LYS A 78 0.41 2.65 -9.35
CA LYS A 78 0.67 2.51 -10.79
C LYS A 78 -0.59 2.13 -11.56
N GLN A 79 -0.79 2.75 -12.72
CA GLN A 79 -1.89 2.48 -13.66
C GLN A 79 -1.35 2.08 -15.05
N THR A 80 -0.15 1.49 -15.06
CA THR A 80 0.51 1.03 -16.28
C THR A 80 1.35 -0.22 -16.01
N PRO A 81 1.40 -1.19 -16.94
CA PRO A 81 2.28 -2.34 -16.83
C PRO A 81 3.76 -1.99 -17.06
N ARG A 82 4.05 -0.81 -17.59
CA ARG A 82 5.42 -0.33 -17.89
C ARG A 82 6.18 0.15 -16.66
N ALA A 83 5.48 0.40 -15.55
CA ALA A 83 6.07 0.74 -14.28
C ALA A 83 6.02 -0.46 -13.31
N ARG A 84 6.89 -0.45 -12.32
CA ARG A 84 6.86 -1.37 -11.19
C ARG A 84 6.18 -0.72 -10.00
N GLY A 85 5.39 -1.48 -9.27
CA GLY A 85 4.73 -1.02 -8.05
C GLY A 85 5.69 -1.00 -6.86
N ILE A 86 5.56 0.03 -6.03
CA ILE A 86 6.06 0.02 -4.66
C ILE A 86 4.87 0.19 -3.71
N PRO A 87 4.91 -0.43 -2.54
CA PRO A 87 3.83 -0.33 -1.57
C PRO A 87 3.71 1.08 -0.99
N LEU A 88 2.47 1.51 -0.76
CA LEU A 88 2.20 2.71 0.04
C LEU A 88 2.67 2.48 1.49
N GLY A 89 2.46 1.27 2.00
CA GLY A 89 2.83 0.90 3.36
C GLY A 89 1.95 1.58 4.42
N ILE A 90 2.53 1.81 5.58
CA ILE A 90 1.88 2.47 6.72
C ILE A 90 2.06 3.97 6.64
N THR A 91 1.12 4.72 7.18
CA THR A 91 1.19 6.18 7.31
C THR A 91 2.52 6.59 7.97
N ASN A 92 3.15 7.62 7.42
CA ASN A 92 4.33 8.22 8.04
C ASN A 92 3.93 8.90 9.36
N ALA A 93 4.79 8.77 10.38
CA ALA A 93 4.60 9.44 11.66
C ALA A 93 5.03 10.92 11.65
N THR A 94 5.30 11.48 10.46
CA THR A 94 5.72 12.89 10.32
C THR A 94 4.57 13.83 10.63
N ASN A 95 4.89 14.96 11.25
CA ASN A 95 3.94 15.95 11.77
C ASN A 95 3.29 16.79 10.65
N GLU A 96 2.63 16.16 9.69
CA GLU A 96 1.90 16.87 8.65
C GLU A 96 0.48 17.27 9.08
N SER A 97 -0.03 16.52 10.05
CA SER A 97 -1.28 16.80 10.76
C SER A 97 -1.24 16.10 12.12
N ASP A 98 -2.07 16.53 13.06
CA ASP A 98 -2.16 15.95 14.41
C ASP A 98 -2.52 14.46 14.44
N ILE A 99 -3.06 13.93 13.35
CA ILE A 99 -3.45 12.52 13.24
C ILE A 99 -2.32 11.62 12.69
N HIS A 100 -1.32 12.16 11.99
CA HIS A 100 -0.23 11.34 11.43
C HIS A 100 0.58 10.61 12.51
N PRO A 101 0.93 11.21 13.65
CA PRO A 101 1.59 10.48 14.74
C PRO A 101 0.77 9.30 15.27
N ILE A 102 -0.56 9.43 15.25
CA ILE A 102 -1.49 8.37 15.71
C ILE A 102 -1.50 7.21 14.70
N TYR A 103 -1.71 7.50 13.42
CA TYR A 103 -1.81 6.44 12.40
C TYR A 103 -0.45 5.84 12.03
N GLY A 104 0.61 6.60 12.14
CA GLY A 104 1.99 6.17 11.96
C GLY A 104 2.65 5.55 13.20
N ASP A 105 1.89 5.26 14.26
CA ASP A 105 2.39 4.64 15.48
C ASP A 105 2.78 3.17 15.22
N LEU A 106 4.07 2.97 14.92
CA LEU A 106 4.64 1.66 14.63
C LEU A 106 4.88 0.83 15.90
N ASP A 107 5.01 1.47 17.05
CA ASP A 107 5.19 0.76 18.32
C ASP A 107 3.91 0.00 18.68
N SER A 108 2.76 0.66 18.61
CA SER A 108 1.46 0.00 18.77
C SER A 108 1.25 -1.13 17.75
N MET A 109 1.70 -0.97 16.51
CA MET A 109 1.61 -2.05 15.51
C MET A 109 2.43 -3.27 15.89
N VAL A 110 3.68 -3.07 16.31
CA VAL A 110 4.58 -4.17 16.71
C VAL A 110 4.05 -4.87 17.97
N GLU A 111 3.55 -4.11 18.94
CA GLU A 111 2.97 -4.67 20.16
C GLU A 111 1.74 -5.52 19.87
N VAL A 112 0.78 -4.97 19.12
CA VAL A 112 -0.46 -5.69 18.76
C VAL A 112 -0.15 -6.93 17.91
N ALA A 113 0.79 -6.84 16.97
CA ALA A 113 1.19 -7.96 16.13
C ALA A 113 1.74 -9.16 16.93
N LYS A 114 2.25 -8.93 18.14
CA LYS A 114 2.76 -9.98 19.05
C LYS A 114 1.69 -10.63 19.92
N THR A 115 0.52 -10.01 20.07
CA THR A 115 -0.55 -10.56 20.89
C THR A 115 -1.11 -11.85 20.30
N PRO A 116 -1.63 -12.78 21.12
CA PRO A 116 -2.38 -13.92 20.62
C PRO A 116 -3.55 -13.46 19.75
N ARG A 117 -3.85 -14.25 18.73
CA ARG A 117 -4.94 -13.96 17.80
C ARG A 117 -6.20 -14.70 18.27
N THR A 118 -7.28 -13.96 18.47
CA THR A 118 -8.59 -14.52 18.83
C THR A 118 -9.63 -14.01 17.84
N ILE A 119 -10.08 -14.88 16.92
CA ILE A 119 -11.04 -14.47 15.88
C ILE A 119 -12.39 -14.20 16.52
N LYS A 120 -12.86 -12.95 16.37
CA LYS A 120 -14.15 -12.48 16.87
C LYS A 120 -15.26 -12.66 15.84
N ASN A 121 -14.98 -12.36 14.57
CA ASN A 121 -15.91 -12.48 13.46
C ASN A 121 -15.15 -12.69 12.15
N LEU A 122 -15.86 -12.99 11.06
CA LEU A 122 -15.23 -13.31 9.78
C LEU A 122 -14.60 -12.07 9.14
N VAL A 123 -15.31 -10.96 9.07
CA VAL A 123 -14.86 -9.75 8.37
C VAL A 123 -14.91 -8.52 9.27
N TYR A 124 -13.92 -7.66 9.15
CA TYR A 124 -13.88 -6.33 9.73
C TYR A 124 -14.04 -5.26 8.66
N MET A 125 -14.87 -4.28 8.93
CA MET A 125 -15.10 -3.11 8.08
C MET A 125 -14.94 -1.83 8.88
N ASN A 126 -13.97 -1.01 8.51
CA ASN A 126 -13.75 0.30 9.14
C ASN A 126 -13.10 1.25 8.12
N PHE A 127 -13.88 2.11 7.51
CA PHE A 127 -13.39 3.15 6.59
C PHE A 127 -14.35 4.33 6.53
N SER A 128 -13.82 5.53 6.27
CA SER A 128 -14.66 6.68 5.96
C SER A 128 -15.22 6.54 4.55
N VAL A 129 -16.53 6.57 4.41
CA VAL A 129 -17.22 6.54 3.12
C VAL A 129 -16.86 7.76 2.28
N ASP A 130 -16.71 8.93 2.93
CA ASP A 130 -16.53 10.22 2.26
C ASP A 130 -15.15 10.36 1.59
N THR A 131 -14.17 9.51 1.93
CA THR A 131 -12.86 9.52 1.25
C THR A 131 -12.97 9.17 -0.24
N TYR A 132 -13.83 8.20 -0.59
CA TYR A 132 -14.11 7.82 -1.99
C TYR A 132 -15.54 7.27 -2.11
N PRO A 133 -16.57 8.11 -2.09
CA PRO A 133 -17.97 7.69 -2.00
C PRO A 133 -18.44 6.79 -3.14
N ARG A 134 -17.87 6.96 -4.35
CA ARG A 134 -18.25 6.18 -5.55
C ARG A 134 -18.08 4.67 -5.36
N GLU A 135 -17.10 4.22 -4.58
CA GLU A 135 -16.89 2.81 -4.28
C GLU A 135 -17.27 2.47 -2.84
N ARG A 136 -16.88 3.32 -1.88
CA ARG A 136 -17.06 3.01 -0.46
C ARG A 136 -18.51 3.01 -0.01
N ARG A 137 -19.39 3.84 -0.63
CA ARG A 137 -20.81 3.85 -0.28
C ARG A 137 -21.49 2.52 -0.67
N PRO A 138 -21.38 2.03 -1.91
CA PRO A 138 -21.90 0.70 -2.27
C PRO A 138 -21.35 -0.44 -1.39
N VAL A 139 -20.05 -0.42 -1.06
CA VAL A 139 -19.45 -1.43 -0.17
C VAL A 139 -20.06 -1.37 1.23
N TRP A 140 -20.22 -0.16 1.75
CA TRP A 140 -20.85 0.03 3.05
C TRP A 140 -22.29 -0.50 3.07
N ASP A 141 -23.08 -0.09 2.10
CA ASP A 141 -24.51 -0.46 2.01
C ASP A 141 -24.69 -1.98 1.84
N MET A 142 -23.76 -2.64 1.16
CA MET A 142 -23.78 -4.09 0.94
C MET A 142 -23.43 -4.88 2.20
N PHE A 143 -22.54 -4.39 3.06
CA PHE A 143 -21.95 -5.23 4.12
C PHE A 143 -22.27 -4.76 5.54
N ALA A 144 -22.72 -3.53 5.77
CA ALA A 144 -22.86 -2.97 7.12
C ALA A 144 -23.87 -3.73 8.01
N SER A 145 -24.85 -4.41 7.42
CA SER A 145 -25.86 -5.20 8.15
C SER A 145 -25.60 -6.71 8.11
N ALA A 146 -24.53 -7.17 7.45
CA ALA A 146 -24.25 -8.58 7.35
C ALA A 146 -23.76 -9.16 8.71
N PRO A 147 -24.34 -10.27 9.23
CA PRO A 147 -24.05 -10.76 10.58
C PRO A 147 -22.59 -11.26 10.73
N TRP A 148 -21.94 -11.60 9.62
CA TRP A 148 -20.54 -12.02 9.57
C TRP A 148 -19.55 -10.85 9.39
N VAL A 149 -20.03 -9.59 9.42
CA VAL A 149 -19.22 -8.37 9.35
C VAL A 149 -19.30 -7.60 10.66
N THR A 150 -18.16 -7.23 11.20
CA THR A 150 -18.05 -6.27 12.31
C THR A 150 -17.77 -4.90 11.75
N VAL A 151 -18.64 -3.94 12.03
CA VAL A 151 -18.43 -2.53 11.67
C VAL A 151 -17.69 -1.83 12.81
N GLY A 152 -16.48 -1.35 12.52
CA GLY A 152 -15.68 -0.63 13.50
C GLY A 152 -15.93 0.87 13.49
N SER A 153 -15.60 1.51 14.59
CA SER A 153 -15.65 2.96 14.75
C SER A 153 -14.28 3.59 14.49
N HIS A 154 -14.28 4.76 13.85
CA HIS A 154 -13.08 5.56 13.69
C HIS A 154 -12.90 6.47 14.91
N VAL A 155 -11.84 6.25 15.68
CA VAL A 155 -11.47 7.04 16.85
C VAL A 155 -10.03 7.53 16.68
N PRO A 156 -9.79 8.81 16.39
CA PRO A 156 -8.46 9.37 16.11
C PRO A 156 -7.67 9.66 17.39
N THR A 157 -7.42 8.62 18.19
CA THR A 157 -6.61 8.64 19.41
C THR A 157 -5.65 7.46 19.42
N HIS A 158 -4.61 7.48 20.24
CA HIS A 158 -3.70 6.32 20.39
C HIS A 158 -4.44 5.05 20.84
N ASP A 159 -5.38 5.17 21.77
CA ASP A 159 -6.21 4.03 22.20
C ASP A 159 -7.13 3.53 21.07
N GLY A 160 -7.73 4.45 20.32
CA GLY A 160 -8.53 4.13 19.14
C GLY A 160 -7.68 3.46 18.06
N ARG A 161 -6.44 3.89 17.84
CA ARG A 161 -5.49 3.23 16.94
C ARG A 161 -5.16 1.81 17.40
N ARG A 162 -4.88 1.60 18.69
CA ARG A 162 -4.62 0.28 19.26
C ARG A 162 -5.83 -0.65 19.13
N THR A 163 -7.03 -0.13 19.39
CA THR A 163 -8.30 -0.86 19.21
C THR A 163 -8.48 -1.27 17.75
N PHE A 164 -8.30 -0.36 16.81
CA PHE A 164 -8.37 -0.63 15.37
C PHE A 164 -7.40 -1.75 14.95
N LEU A 165 -6.13 -1.67 15.36
CA LEU A 165 -5.14 -2.70 15.04
C LEU A 165 -5.50 -4.07 15.65
N THR A 166 -6.03 -4.06 16.87
CA THR A 166 -6.50 -5.27 17.56
C THR A 166 -7.69 -5.88 16.82
N ASP A 167 -8.60 -5.07 16.33
CA ASP A 167 -9.74 -5.54 15.54
C ASP A 167 -9.28 -6.08 14.18
N LEU A 168 -8.36 -5.39 13.48
CA LEU A 168 -7.74 -5.97 12.28
C LEU A 168 -7.21 -7.38 12.56
N ARG A 169 -6.45 -7.54 13.67
CA ARG A 169 -5.83 -8.80 14.03
C ARG A 169 -6.82 -9.92 14.37
N ASN A 170 -7.95 -9.56 14.94
CA ASN A 170 -8.94 -10.51 15.49
C ASN A 170 -10.10 -10.80 14.51
N HIS A 171 -9.94 -10.48 13.23
CA HIS A 171 -10.84 -10.90 12.16
C HIS A 171 -10.06 -11.67 11.09
N SER A 172 -10.74 -12.58 10.40
CA SER A 172 -10.10 -13.35 9.32
C SER A 172 -9.81 -12.47 8.12
N PHE A 173 -10.76 -11.63 7.76
CA PHE A 173 -10.68 -10.72 6.62
C PHE A 173 -10.93 -9.28 7.01
N VAL A 174 -10.46 -8.35 6.16
CA VAL A 174 -10.75 -6.91 6.28
C VAL A 174 -11.14 -6.35 4.92
N LEU A 175 -12.24 -5.62 4.85
CA LEU A 175 -12.63 -4.89 3.64
C LEU A 175 -11.70 -3.69 3.43
N CYS A 176 -10.99 -3.70 2.30
CA CYS A 176 -10.01 -2.67 1.93
C CYS A 176 -10.39 -2.00 0.60
N PRO A 177 -11.57 -1.32 0.52
CA PRO A 177 -11.90 -0.55 -0.67
C PRO A 177 -10.91 0.60 -0.83
N ARG A 178 -10.65 0.98 -2.09
CA ARG A 178 -9.75 2.09 -2.40
C ARG A 178 -10.14 3.38 -1.68
N GLY A 179 -9.14 4.23 -1.47
CA GLY A 179 -9.32 5.62 -1.07
C GLY A 179 -9.19 6.55 -2.28
N ASN A 180 -8.60 7.72 -2.06
CA ASN A 180 -8.18 8.60 -3.15
C ASN A 180 -7.18 7.86 -4.05
N GLY A 181 -6.17 7.23 -3.46
CA GLY A 181 -5.32 6.25 -4.14
C GLY A 181 -5.96 4.85 -4.19
N VAL A 182 -5.49 4.02 -5.11
CA VAL A 182 -5.90 2.61 -5.24
C VAL A 182 -5.29 1.77 -4.13
N ASP A 183 -3.99 1.95 -3.88
CA ASP A 183 -3.31 1.37 -2.73
C ASP A 183 -3.68 2.13 -1.45
N THR A 184 -3.92 1.41 -0.37
CA THR A 184 -4.38 2.00 0.90
C THR A 184 -3.53 1.51 2.06
N HIS A 185 -3.30 2.38 3.05
CA HIS A 185 -2.63 2.00 4.30
C HIS A 185 -3.31 0.79 4.97
N ARG A 186 -4.65 0.70 4.91
CA ARG A 186 -5.43 -0.41 5.50
C ARG A 186 -5.05 -1.77 4.95
N LEU A 187 -4.76 -1.88 3.65
CA LEU A 187 -4.27 -3.13 3.06
C LEU A 187 -3.01 -3.60 3.78
N TRP A 188 -2.03 -2.73 3.95
CA TRP A 188 -0.74 -3.05 4.59
C TRP A 188 -0.89 -3.30 6.08
N GLU A 189 -1.67 -2.48 6.78
CA GLU A 189 -2.01 -2.70 8.19
C GLU A 189 -2.63 -4.08 8.41
N THR A 190 -3.56 -4.48 7.54
CA THR A 190 -4.21 -5.79 7.59
C THR A 190 -3.21 -6.92 7.43
N LEU A 191 -2.29 -6.82 6.48
CA LEU A 191 -1.23 -7.82 6.27
C LEU A 191 -0.30 -7.92 7.48
N TYR A 192 0.12 -6.78 8.05
CA TYR A 192 0.96 -6.78 9.27
C TYR A 192 0.25 -7.37 10.48
N MET A 193 -1.05 -7.22 10.56
CA MET A 193 -1.85 -7.84 11.64
C MET A 193 -2.12 -9.33 11.40
N GLY A 194 -1.73 -9.88 10.25
CA GLY A 194 -1.90 -11.30 9.90
C GLY A 194 -3.31 -11.65 9.46
N SER A 195 -4.11 -10.68 9.09
CA SER A 195 -5.44 -10.84 8.51
C SER A 195 -5.38 -10.73 7.00
N ILE A 196 -6.42 -11.16 6.30
CA ILE A 196 -6.48 -11.21 4.85
C ILE A 196 -7.23 -9.97 4.34
N PRO A 197 -6.59 -9.03 3.63
CA PRO A 197 -7.30 -7.92 3.02
C PRO A 197 -8.13 -8.42 1.83
N ILE A 198 -9.37 -7.94 1.72
CA ILE A 198 -10.22 -8.10 0.53
C ILE A 198 -10.09 -6.81 -0.28
N VAL A 199 -9.65 -6.93 -1.52
CA VAL A 199 -9.31 -5.81 -2.39
C VAL A 199 -9.94 -6.01 -3.76
N LYS A 200 -10.59 -4.99 -4.30
CA LYS A 200 -11.00 -5.03 -5.70
C LYS A 200 -9.75 -4.96 -6.59
N TRP A 201 -9.67 -5.87 -7.55
CA TRP A 201 -8.52 -5.96 -8.44
C TRP A 201 -8.29 -4.65 -9.21
N ASP A 202 -7.04 -4.26 -9.28
CA ASP A 202 -6.54 -3.16 -10.09
C ASP A 202 -5.10 -3.45 -10.51
N ILE A 203 -4.62 -2.88 -11.62
CA ILE A 203 -3.25 -3.07 -12.10
C ILE A 203 -2.20 -2.57 -11.10
N ALA A 204 -2.56 -1.65 -10.22
CA ALA A 204 -1.72 -1.21 -9.12
C ALA A 204 -1.27 -2.36 -8.21
N HIS A 205 -2.09 -3.41 -8.12
CA HIS A 205 -1.84 -4.57 -7.25
C HIS A 205 -1.05 -5.70 -7.93
N SER A 206 -0.72 -5.57 -9.23
CA SER A 206 -0.13 -6.68 -10.00
C SER A 206 1.24 -7.14 -9.47
N ASP A 207 1.96 -6.31 -8.72
CA ASP A 207 3.23 -6.68 -8.09
C ASP A 207 3.06 -7.39 -6.73
N TRP A 208 1.81 -7.58 -6.24
CA TRP A 208 1.51 -8.15 -4.91
C TRP A 208 0.63 -9.40 -4.95
N THR A 209 0.46 -10.02 -6.11
CA THR A 209 -0.36 -11.23 -6.30
C THR A 209 0.18 -12.45 -5.56
N ASP A 210 1.42 -12.40 -5.11
CA ASP A 210 2.09 -13.40 -4.28
C ASP A 210 2.07 -13.08 -2.78
N LEU A 211 1.23 -12.12 -2.34
CA LEU A 211 0.88 -11.85 -0.94
C LEU A 211 -0.48 -12.46 -0.59
N PRO A 212 -0.76 -12.73 0.70
CA PRO A 212 -2.03 -13.31 1.16
C PRO A 212 -3.18 -12.29 1.08
N ILE A 213 -3.54 -11.88 -0.11
CA ILE A 213 -4.60 -10.93 -0.43
C ILE A 213 -5.71 -11.65 -1.19
N LEU A 214 -6.96 -11.41 -0.81
CA LEU A 214 -8.12 -11.84 -1.60
C LEU A 214 -8.48 -10.75 -2.59
N PHE A 215 -8.17 -10.98 -3.87
CA PHE A 215 -8.60 -10.11 -4.95
C PHE A 215 -9.97 -10.53 -5.47
N VAL A 216 -10.85 -9.55 -5.65
CA VAL A 216 -12.17 -9.72 -6.25
C VAL A 216 -12.31 -8.79 -7.46
N SER A 217 -13.06 -9.21 -8.47
CA SER A 217 -13.37 -8.37 -9.64
C SER A 217 -14.54 -7.42 -9.34
N SER A 218 -15.46 -7.88 -8.50
CA SER A 218 -16.60 -7.11 -7.99
C SER A 218 -16.82 -7.41 -6.51
N TRP A 219 -17.38 -6.46 -5.77
CA TRP A 219 -17.73 -6.64 -4.37
C TRP A 219 -18.86 -7.66 -4.17
N ASP A 220 -19.71 -7.91 -5.17
CA ASP A 220 -20.77 -8.96 -5.16
C ASP A 220 -20.21 -10.38 -5.00
N GLU A 221 -18.93 -10.57 -5.32
CA GLU A 221 -18.26 -11.85 -5.14
C GLU A 221 -17.95 -12.18 -3.67
N VAL A 222 -18.05 -11.19 -2.79
CA VAL A 222 -17.74 -11.32 -1.36
C VAL A 222 -18.97 -11.87 -0.64
N THR A 223 -19.01 -13.18 -0.48
CA THR A 223 -20.07 -13.90 0.26
C THR A 223 -19.45 -14.66 1.43
N GLU A 224 -20.25 -14.96 2.46
CA GLU A 224 -19.75 -15.68 3.64
C GLU A 224 -19.15 -17.04 3.24
N ASP A 225 -19.85 -17.81 2.40
CA ASP A 225 -19.40 -19.15 1.97
C ASP A 225 -18.07 -19.08 1.20
N ARG A 226 -17.95 -18.11 0.27
CA ARG A 226 -16.69 -17.92 -0.45
C ARG A 226 -15.58 -17.54 0.49
N LEU A 227 -15.80 -16.63 1.44
CA LEU A 227 -14.77 -16.20 2.39
C LEU A 227 -14.28 -17.36 3.25
N ARG A 228 -15.17 -18.25 3.71
CA ARG A 228 -14.77 -19.43 4.50
C ARG A 228 -13.89 -20.39 3.68
N ALA A 229 -14.23 -20.62 2.41
CA ALA A 229 -13.41 -21.42 1.52
C ALA A 229 -12.05 -20.76 1.21
N GLU A 230 -12.05 -19.45 0.94
CA GLU A 230 -10.83 -18.67 0.66
C GLU A 230 -9.92 -18.56 1.89
N GLU A 231 -10.45 -18.48 3.08
CA GLU A 231 -9.64 -18.51 4.30
C GLU A 231 -8.79 -19.76 4.38
N VAL A 232 -9.40 -20.93 4.17
CA VAL A 232 -8.69 -22.22 4.17
C VAL A 232 -7.61 -22.22 3.08
N ARG A 233 -7.97 -21.85 1.86
CA ARG A 233 -7.04 -21.82 0.73
C ARG A 233 -5.85 -20.89 1.00
N ILE A 234 -6.11 -19.65 1.41
CA ILE A 234 -5.05 -18.64 1.61
C ILE A 234 -4.15 -19.03 2.77
N ARG A 235 -4.70 -19.54 3.88
CA ARG A 235 -3.90 -19.92 5.05
C ARG A 235 -3.06 -21.18 4.84
N SER A 236 -3.46 -22.06 3.90
CA SER A 236 -2.68 -23.25 3.56
C SER A 236 -1.65 -23.02 2.45
N SER A 237 -1.68 -21.87 1.79
CA SER A 237 -0.77 -21.52 0.70
C SER A 237 0.54 -20.90 1.21
N SER A 238 1.58 -20.97 0.39
CA SER A 238 2.85 -20.29 0.64
C SER A 238 2.85 -18.91 -0.02
N TRP A 239 3.31 -17.90 0.69
CA TRP A 239 3.30 -16.51 0.27
C TRP A 239 4.68 -15.87 0.39
N ASN A 240 4.97 -14.89 -0.45
CA ASN A 240 6.23 -14.14 -0.42
C ASN A 240 6.18 -13.01 0.63
N LEU A 241 6.17 -13.39 1.89
CA LEU A 241 6.11 -12.43 3.00
C LEU A 241 7.35 -11.52 3.10
N ALA A 242 8.43 -11.79 2.35
CA ALA A 242 9.57 -10.89 2.27
C ALA A 242 9.15 -9.49 1.72
N LYS A 243 8.07 -9.43 0.94
CA LYS A 243 7.50 -8.17 0.45
C LYS A 243 6.88 -7.28 1.53
N LEU A 244 6.72 -7.78 2.75
CA LEU A 244 6.32 -6.98 3.92
C LEU A 244 7.51 -6.31 4.61
N ASP A 245 8.73 -6.54 4.13
CA ASP A 245 9.95 -5.89 4.64
C ASP A 245 10.38 -4.77 3.69
N VAL A 246 10.55 -3.55 4.21
CA VAL A 246 11.00 -2.38 3.44
C VAL A 246 12.32 -2.65 2.72
N ASN A 247 13.21 -3.44 3.32
CA ASN A 247 14.51 -3.80 2.73
C ASN A 247 14.38 -4.66 1.45
N TYR A 248 13.29 -5.42 1.30
CA TYR A 248 13.01 -6.12 0.05
C TYR A 248 12.89 -5.13 -1.11
N TRP A 249 12.11 -4.07 -0.94
CA TRP A 249 11.87 -3.06 -1.97
C TRP A 249 13.09 -2.20 -2.24
N ILE A 250 13.83 -1.82 -1.19
CA ILE A 250 15.10 -1.09 -1.32
C ILE A 250 16.06 -1.89 -2.21
N ARG A 251 16.27 -3.17 -1.92
CA ARG A 251 17.13 -4.04 -2.74
C ARG A 251 16.61 -4.22 -4.17
N ALA A 252 15.29 -4.37 -4.34
CA ALA A 252 14.67 -4.53 -5.65
C ALA A 252 14.87 -3.27 -6.53
N ILE A 253 14.72 -2.09 -5.96
CA ILE A 253 14.94 -0.81 -6.64
C ILE A 253 16.43 -0.65 -6.98
N GLN A 254 17.32 -0.88 -6.01
CA GLN A 254 18.78 -0.78 -6.21
C GLN A 254 19.30 -1.75 -7.28
N SER A 255 18.78 -2.99 -7.31
CA SER A 255 19.17 -3.97 -8.31
C SER A 255 18.74 -3.60 -9.74
N SER A 256 17.75 -2.72 -9.89
CA SER A 256 17.33 -2.22 -11.19
C SER A 256 18.39 -1.33 -11.86
N THR A 257 19.23 -0.63 -11.08
CA THR A 257 20.32 0.19 -11.60
C THR A 257 21.49 -0.66 -12.11
N VAL A 258 21.80 -1.77 -11.43
CA VAL A 258 22.95 -2.63 -11.79
C VAL A 258 22.77 -3.28 -13.18
N ARG A 259 21.55 -3.59 -13.59
CA ARG A 259 21.26 -4.16 -14.92
C ARG A 259 21.48 -3.16 -16.05
N VAL A 260 21.33 -1.87 -15.81
CA VAL A 260 21.55 -0.81 -16.81
C VAL A 260 23.06 -0.64 -17.10
N PHE A 261 23.93 -0.85 -16.11
CA PHE A 261 25.38 -0.73 -16.28
C PHE A 261 26.05 -1.99 -16.88
N ARG A 262 25.43 -3.18 -16.79
CA ARG A 262 25.99 -4.42 -17.37
C ARG A 262 25.78 -4.57 -18.88
N GLY A 263 25.05 -3.67 -19.53
CA GLY A 263 24.76 -3.70 -20.96
C GLY A 263 25.70 -2.84 -21.83
N LEU A 264 26.67 -2.13 -21.26
CA LEU A 264 27.69 -1.41 -22.03
C LEU A 264 28.97 -2.26 -22.04
N PRO A 265 29.52 -2.64 -23.24
CA PRO A 265 30.82 -3.23 -23.31
C PRO A 265 31.84 -2.22 -22.79
N ILE A 266 32.65 -2.63 -21.81
CA ILE A 266 33.83 -1.89 -21.42
C ILE A 266 34.78 -2.03 -22.62
N VAL A 267 34.89 -0.98 -23.43
CA VAL A 267 35.95 -0.86 -24.42
C VAL A 267 37.19 -0.42 -23.63
N LEU A 268 38.11 -1.37 -23.48
CA LEU A 268 39.47 -1.11 -22.99
C LEU A 268 40.25 -0.36 -24.05
#